data_510fc435578e9b15613bb543dc623b88
#
_entry.id   510fc435578e9b15613bb543dc623b88
#
_cell.length_a   1.000
_cell.length_b   1.000
_cell.length_c   1.000
_cell.angle_alpha   90.00
_cell.angle_beta   90.00
_cell.angle_gamma   90.00
#
_symmetry.space_group_name_H-M   'P 1'
#
loop_
_entity.id
_entity.type
_entity.pdbx_description
1 polymer ?
#
loop_
_entity_poly.entity_id
_entity_poly.type
_entity_poly.pdbx_seq_one_letter_code
_entity_poly.pdbx_strand_id
1 'polypeptide(L)'
;MDIEKYNMLQRNYTKKNKKLNLVSLLIISIIELISIIILIMKKSSIELIITTTIIELIVLLLVLVIIKITLFSNDKKEIYELYLKIKEELVLKVLKKHFTNITYNQSKGLTESFIRKEGLMSTGDIYSSNDSISGIYKNIKFCQSDINIEEEKEEKDDEGNVTTYYETVFRGRWLVFDFNKEFKSNLIVESGAFPNLVYGQEYMDIEIEDVEFNNSFNIYAQNEHEAFYILTPSFIEKLKKIDKKIQSAGIRFLFNNNKLHIGINNSDDAFEFDELKEINEQEIEANMENDIRLIMDLIDELDLTNDLFKK
;
A
#
# COMPACT_ATOMS: atom_id res chain seq x y z
N MET A 1 3.31 -6.71 25.26
CA MET A 1 4.07 -6.49 24.01
C MET A 1 5.56 -6.66 24.27
N ASP A 2 6.27 -7.29 23.34
CA ASP A 2 7.71 -7.60 23.48
C ASP A 2 8.61 -6.49 22.87
N ILE A 3 8.18 -5.22 22.99
CA ILE A 3 8.86 -4.06 22.36
C ILE A 3 10.29 -3.89 22.86
N GLU A 4 10.53 -4.05 24.16
CA GLU A 4 11.89 -3.95 24.71
C GLU A 4 12.80 -5.04 24.14
N LYS A 5 12.29 -6.27 23.99
CA LYS A 5 13.02 -7.38 23.37
C LYS A 5 13.34 -7.06 21.91
N TYR A 6 12.37 -6.57 21.15
CA TYR A 6 12.55 -6.15 19.77
C TYR A 6 13.63 -5.07 19.65
N ASN A 7 13.51 -3.99 20.42
CA ASN A 7 14.46 -2.88 20.41
C ASN A 7 15.89 -3.33 20.81
N MET A 8 16.00 -4.26 21.75
CA MET A 8 17.30 -4.86 22.12
C MET A 8 17.89 -5.66 20.96
N LEU A 9 17.09 -6.49 20.28
CA LEU A 9 17.52 -7.27 19.12
C LEU A 9 17.96 -6.37 17.97
N GLN A 10 17.19 -5.33 17.67
CA GLN A 10 17.50 -4.34 16.63
C GLN A 10 18.83 -3.61 16.92
N ARG A 11 19.04 -3.18 18.16
CA ARG A 11 20.31 -2.54 18.56
C ARG A 11 21.50 -3.49 18.39
N ASN A 12 21.33 -4.75 18.81
CA ASN A 12 22.38 -5.75 18.69
C ASN A 12 22.69 -6.08 17.23
N TYR A 13 21.67 -6.27 16.42
CA TYR A 13 21.80 -6.48 14.98
C TYR A 13 22.53 -5.31 14.31
N THR A 14 22.10 -4.10 14.56
CA THR A 14 22.70 -2.88 13.99
C THR A 14 24.17 -2.73 14.40
N LYS A 15 24.50 -2.97 15.69
CA LYS A 15 25.89 -2.94 16.16
C LYS A 15 26.76 -4.01 15.51
N LYS A 16 26.27 -5.25 15.43
CA LYS A 16 26.97 -6.36 14.76
C LYS A 16 27.21 -6.05 13.27
N ASN A 17 26.18 -5.56 12.58
CA ASN A 17 26.26 -5.22 11.16
C ASN A 17 27.24 -4.07 10.88
N LYS A 18 27.20 -3.00 11.69
CA LYS A 18 28.18 -1.89 11.59
C LYS A 18 29.60 -2.38 11.83
N LYS A 19 29.83 -3.22 12.85
CA LYS A 19 31.15 -3.79 13.13
C LYS A 19 31.64 -4.65 11.99
N LEU A 20 30.79 -5.53 11.43
CA LEU A 20 31.13 -6.37 10.30
C LEU A 20 31.48 -5.52 9.07
N ASN A 21 30.70 -4.48 8.76
CA ASN A 21 30.97 -3.55 7.66
C ASN A 21 32.34 -2.88 7.80
N LEU A 22 32.68 -2.41 8.99
CA LEU A 22 33.98 -1.76 9.25
C LEU A 22 35.13 -2.75 9.08
N VAL A 23 35.01 -3.94 9.67
CA VAL A 23 36.05 -4.97 9.58
C VAL A 23 36.21 -5.47 8.14
N SER A 24 35.12 -5.70 7.44
CA SER A 24 35.18 -6.15 6.03
C SER A 24 35.79 -5.09 5.12
N LEU A 25 35.47 -3.82 5.33
CA LEU A 25 36.07 -2.72 4.56
C LEU A 25 37.60 -2.67 4.75
N LEU A 26 38.06 -2.83 5.99
CA LEU A 26 39.51 -2.90 6.28
C LEU A 26 40.16 -4.12 5.62
N ILE A 27 39.54 -5.29 5.69
CA ILE A 27 40.07 -6.51 5.07
C ILE A 27 40.14 -6.37 3.54
N ILE A 28 39.06 -5.87 2.92
CA ILE A 28 39.00 -5.62 1.47
C ILE A 28 40.11 -4.66 1.08
N SER A 29 40.26 -3.53 1.77
CA SER A 29 41.31 -2.56 1.48
C SER A 29 42.73 -3.13 1.60
N ILE A 30 43.00 -4.01 2.56
CA ILE A 30 44.29 -4.67 2.71
C ILE A 30 44.54 -5.65 1.57
N ILE A 31 43.54 -6.47 1.20
CA ILE A 31 43.65 -7.43 0.10
C ILE A 31 43.94 -6.72 -1.21
N GLU A 32 43.17 -5.67 -1.54
CA GLU A 32 43.37 -4.86 -2.73
C GLU A 32 44.78 -4.22 -2.78
N LEU A 33 45.24 -3.66 -1.66
CA LEU A 33 46.57 -3.07 -1.58
C LEU A 33 47.68 -4.12 -1.87
N ILE A 34 47.56 -5.30 -1.27
CA ILE A 34 48.51 -6.41 -1.50
C ILE A 34 48.49 -6.87 -2.96
N SER A 35 47.30 -7.01 -3.54
CA SER A 35 47.15 -7.40 -4.95
C SER A 35 47.81 -6.40 -5.87
N ILE A 36 47.58 -5.11 -5.71
CA ILE A 36 48.18 -4.03 -6.47
C ILE A 36 49.72 -4.08 -6.37
N ILE A 37 50.30 -4.24 -5.17
CA ILE A 37 51.74 -4.33 -4.96
C ILE A 37 52.33 -5.52 -5.75
N ILE A 38 51.67 -6.69 -5.67
CA ILE A 38 52.11 -7.91 -6.38
C ILE A 38 52.11 -7.68 -7.91
N LEU A 39 51.08 -7.05 -8.46
CA LEU A 39 50.94 -6.75 -9.89
C LEU A 39 52.02 -5.76 -10.36
N ILE A 40 52.31 -4.73 -9.55
CA ILE A 40 53.40 -3.79 -9.81
C ILE A 40 54.76 -4.50 -9.83
N MET A 41 55.01 -5.36 -8.84
CA MET A 41 56.29 -6.14 -8.78
C MET A 41 56.45 -7.06 -9.98
N LYS A 42 55.37 -7.62 -10.53
CA LYS A 42 55.35 -8.42 -11.77
C LYS A 42 55.45 -7.60 -13.01
N LYS A 43 55.56 -6.27 -12.94
CA LYS A 43 55.61 -5.32 -14.08
C LYS A 43 54.39 -5.47 -15.01
N SER A 44 53.25 -5.75 -14.46
CA SER A 44 51.99 -5.86 -15.21
C SER A 44 51.61 -4.50 -15.84
N SER A 45 50.90 -4.54 -16.99
CA SER A 45 50.39 -3.32 -17.61
C SER A 45 49.36 -2.62 -16.70
N ILE A 46 49.23 -1.31 -16.82
CA ILE A 46 48.27 -0.51 -16.03
C ILE A 46 46.83 -1.03 -16.25
N GLU A 47 46.49 -1.36 -17.49
CA GLU A 47 45.19 -1.91 -17.87
C GLU A 47 44.89 -3.24 -17.14
N LEU A 48 45.88 -4.13 -17.05
CA LEU A 48 45.74 -5.39 -16.34
C LEU A 48 45.58 -5.16 -14.83
N ILE A 49 46.30 -4.18 -14.25
CA ILE A 49 46.14 -3.83 -12.83
C ILE A 49 44.70 -3.34 -12.55
N ILE A 50 44.19 -2.43 -13.39
CA ILE A 50 42.83 -1.87 -13.22
C ILE A 50 41.76 -2.98 -13.34
N THR A 51 41.85 -3.82 -14.38
CA THR A 51 40.86 -4.85 -14.63
C THR A 51 40.84 -5.90 -13.52
N THR A 52 42.01 -6.34 -13.04
CA THR A 52 42.09 -7.31 -11.94
C THR A 52 41.56 -6.75 -10.63
N THR A 53 41.91 -5.51 -10.26
CA THR A 53 41.40 -4.88 -9.03
C THR A 53 39.89 -4.69 -9.05
N ILE A 54 39.29 -4.33 -10.19
CA ILE A 54 37.82 -4.24 -10.31
C ILE A 54 37.17 -5.62 -10.10
N ILE A 55 37.71 -6.66 -10.73
CA ILE A 55 37.18 -8.04 -10.60
C ILE A 55 37.29 -8.51 -9.13
N GLU A 56 38.45 -8.33 -8.51
CA GLU A 56 38.67 -8.69 -7.11
C GLU A 56 37.68 -7.96 -6.19
N LEU A 57 37.48 -6.66 -6.36
CA LEU A 57 36.53 -5.88 -5.58
C LEU A 57 35.08 -6.44 -5.70
N ILE A 58 34.65 -6.75 -6.92
CA ILE A 58 33.34 -7.33 -7.14
C ILE A 58 33.21 -8.68 -6.41
N VAL A 59 34.21 -9.55 -6.54
CA VAL A 59 34.19 -10.86 -5.87
C VAL A 59 34.16 -10.71 -4.33
N LEU A 60 34.99 -9.83 -3.76
CA LEU A 60 35.01 -9.57 -2.33
C LEU A 60 33.69 -9.00 -1.79
N LEU A 61 33.03 -8.13 -2.57
CA LEU A 61 31.71 -7.61 -2.23
C LEU A 61 30.63 -8.72 -2.25
N LEU A 62 30.66 -9.61 -3.25
CA LEU A 62 29.76 -10.77 -3.31
C LEU A 62 29.96 -11.71 -2.14
N VAL A 63 31.21 -12.01 -1.78
CA VAL A 63 31.55 -12.83 -0.59
C VAL A 63 31.02 -12.16 0.68
N LEU A 64 31.17 -10.84 0.82
CA LEU A 64 30.63 -10.12 1.96
C LEU A 64 29.10 -10.22 2.06
N VAL A 65 28.40 -10.13 0.92
CA VAL A 65 26.93 -10.31 0.89
C VAL A 65 26.55 -11.72 1.38
N ILE A 66 27.22 -12.76 0.88
CA ILE A 66 26.97 -14.14 1.31
C ILE A 66 27.21 -14.31 2.82
N ILE A 67 28.34 -13.78 3.33
CA ILE A 67 28.65 -13.82 4.77
C ILE A 67 27.54 -13.14 5.59
N LYS A 68 27.06 -11.95 5.15
CA LYS A 68 25.97 -11.24 5.85
C LYS A 68 24.68 -12.04 5.85
N ILE A 69 24.29 -12.60 4.69
CA ILE A 69 23.08 -13.41 4.61
C ILE A 69 23.19 -14.58 5.58
N THR A 70 24.33 -15.29 5.62
CA THR A 70 24.51 -16.46 6.47
C THR A 70 24.55 -16.11 7.95
N LEU A 71 25.29 -15.07 8.34
CA LEU A 71 25.46 -14.69 9.75
C LEU A 71 24.22 -14.03 10.38
N PHE A 72 23.43 -13.33 9.58
CA PHE A 72 22.32 -12.54 10.10
C PHE A 72 20.93 -13.10 9.75
N SER A 73 20.82 -14.21 9.02
CA SER A 73 19.53 -14.78 8.63
C SER A 73 18.63 -15.09 9.83
N ASN A 74 19.17 -15.68 10.87
CA ASN A 74 18.42 -16.02 12.08
C ASN A 74 18.02 -14.75 12.89
N ASP A 75 18.97 -13.80 13.05
CA ASP A 75 18.69 -12.55 13.75
C ASP A 75 17.57 -11.79 13.02
N LYS A 76 17.63 -11.70 11.68
CA LYS A 76 16.58 -11.07 10.86
C LYS A 76 15.24 -11.76 10.99
N LYS A 77 15.22 -13.08 10.93
CA LYS A 77 14.00 -13.87 11.05
C LYS A 77 13.32 -13.64 12.41
N GLU A 78 14.09 -13.70 13.51
CA GLU A 78 13.55 -13.47 14.87
C GLU A 78 13.01 -12.04 15.00
N ILE A 79 13.73 -11.04 14.49
CA ILE A 79 13.29 -9.64 14.50
C ILE A 79 11.99 -9.49 13.71
N TYR A 80 11.91 -10.06 12.51
CA TYR A 80 10.74 -9.97 11.65
C TYR A 80 9.50 -10.66 12.26
N GLU A 81 9.65 -11.86 12.82
CA GLU A 81 8.55 -12.56 13.51
C GLU A 81 8.02 -11.73 14.70
N LEU A 82 8.93 -11.09 15.42
CA LEU A 82 8.58 -10.24 16.55
C LEU A 82 7.91 -8.93 16.09
N TYR A 83 8.39 -8.35 14.98
CA TYR A 83 7.76 -7.20 14.33
C TYR A 83 6.30 -7.49 13.95
N LEU A 84 6.05 -8.62 13.26
CA LEU A 84 4.69 -9.00 12.85
C LEU A 84 3.75 -9.15 14.06
N LYS A 85 4.25 -9.77 15.13
CA LYS A 85 3.48 -9.92 16.38
C LYS A 85 3.16 -8.58 17.04
N ILE A 86 4.15 -7.70 17.12
CA ILE A 86 3.97 -6.36 17.70
C ILE A 86 3.02 -5.52 16.84
N LYS A 87 3.15 -5.59 15.52
CA LYS A 87 2.23 -4.90 14.58
C LYS A 87 0.79 -5.33 14.84
N GLU A 88 0.52 -6.64 14.90
CA GLU A 88 -0.82 -7.17 15.16
C GLU A 88 -1.38 -6.68 16.52
N GLU A 89 -0.57 -6.75 17.59
CA GLU A 89 -0.96 -6.32 18.92
C GLU A 89 -1.27 -4.81 18.97
N LEU A 90 -0.45 -3.97 18.33
CA LEU A 90 -0.62 -2.51 18.29
C LEU A 90 -1.85 -2.12 17.46
N VAL A 91 -2.02 -2.69 16.26
CA VAL A 91 -3.19 -2.43 15.41
C VAL A 91 -4.47 -2.81 16.15
N LEU A 92 -4.54 -4.02 16.70
CA LEU A 92 -5.73 -4.45 17.48
C LEU A 92 -5.98 -3.58 18.71
N LYS A 93 -4.92 -3.11 19.39
CA LYS A 93 -5.04 -2.20 20.54
C LYS A 93 -5.70 -0.89 20.14
N VAL A 94 -5.28 -0.29 19.04
CA VAL A 94 -5.81 1.00 18.56
C VAL A 94 -7.23 0.82 18.02
N LEU A 95 -7.48 -0.20 17.19
CA LEU A 95 -8.81 -0.49 16.65
C LEU A 95 -9.86 -0.66 17.73
N LYS A 96 -9.55 -1.40 18.80
CA LYS A 96 -10.50 -1.66 19.93
C LYS A 96 -10.89 -0.42 20.71
N LYS A 97 -10.18 0.70 20.58
CA LYS A 97 -10.58 1.96 21.23
C LYS A 97 -11.81 2.59 20.55
N HIS A 98 -12.01 2.33 19.25
CA HIS A 98 -12.99 3.04 18.43
C HIS A 98 -14.09 2.15 17.86
N PHE A 99 -13.79 0.88 17.63
CA PHE A 99 -14.65 -0.05 16.91
C PHE A 99 -15.05 -1.26 17.75
N THR A 100 -16.18 -1.88 17.39
CA THR A 100 -16.65 -3.15 17.96
C THR A 100 -16.61 -4.26 16.91
N ASN A 101 -16.65 -5.53 17.34
CA ASN A 101 -16.64 -6.73 16.48
C ASN A 101 -15.46 -6.72 15.47
N ILE A 102 -14.27 -6.41 15.96
CA ILE A 102 -13.07 -6.22 15.14
C ILE A 102 -12.47 -7.56 14.73
N THR A 103 -12.09 -7.66 13.45
CA THR A 103 -11.11 -8.62 12.96
C THR A 103 -9.99 -7.88 12.25
N TYR A 104 -8.77 -8.39 12.36
CA TYR A 104 -7.61 -7.88 11.66
C TYR A 104 -6.78 -9.05 11.13
N ASN A 105 -6.29 -8.93 9.91
CA ASN A 105 -5.37 -9.87 9.31
C ASN A 105 -4.32 -9.12 8.49
N GLN A 106 -3.09 -9.11 8.98
CA GLN A 106 -1.99 -8.35 8.37
C GLN A 106 -1.52 -8.90 7.02
N SER A 107 -1.71 -10.20 6.76
CA SER A 107 -1.18 -10.86 5.56
C SER A 107 -2.23 -11.14 4.48
N LYS A 108 -3.49 -10.81 4.74
CA LYS A 108 -4.60 -11.03 3.80
C LYS A 108 -5.47 -9.79 3.71
N GLY A 109 -5.87 -9.48 2.49
CA GLY A 109 -6.82 -8.41 2.20
C GLY A 109 -8.04 -8.89 1.44
N LEU A 110 -8.74 -7.97 0.79
CA LEU A 110 -9.81 -8.27 -0.16
C LEU A 110 -9.24 -9.09 -1.32
N THR A 111 -9.93 -10.16 -1.70
CA THR A 111 -9.44 -11.04 -2.76
C THR A 111 -9.63 -10.42 -4.14
N GLU A 112 -8.75 -10.75 -5.07
CA GLU A 112 -8.89 -10.37 -6.48
C GLU A 112 -10.27 -10.77 -7.03
N SER A 113 -10.73 -11.99 -6.71
CA SER A 113 -12.03 -12.49 -7.13
C SER A 113 -13.20 -11.64 -6.59
N PHE A 114 -13.08 -11.08 -5.38
CA PHE A 114 -14.08 -10.16 -4.84
C PHE A 114 -14.11 -8.85 -5.64
N ILE A 115 -12.94 -8.25 -5.89
CA ILE A 115 -12.82 -7.01 -6.66
C ILE A 115 -13.40 -7.18 -8.06
N ARG A 116 -13.08 -8.28 -8.75
CA ARG A 116 -13.63 -8.59 -10.11
C ARG A 116 -15.12 -8.85 -10.10
N LYS A 117 -15.61 -9.64 -9.14
CA LYS A 117 -17.03 -10.03 -9.07
C LYS A 117 -17.95 -8.84 -8.82
N GLU A 118 -17.54 -7.95 -7.94
CA GLU A 118 -18.30 -6.72 -7.63
C GLU A 118 -18.15 -5.66 -8.74
N GLY A 119 -17.30 -5.90 -9.74
CA GLY A 119 -17.09 -4.96 -10.85
C GLY A 119 -16.41 -3.66 -10.43
N LEU A 120 -15.58 -3.72 -9.40
CA LEU A 120 -15.04 -2.53 -8.75
C LEU A 120 -13.97 -1.84 -9.59
N MET A 121 -13.06 -2.62 -10.16
CA MET A 121 -11.99 -2.15 -11.07
C MET A 121 -11.29 -3.33 -11.73
N SER A 122 -10.50 -3.05 -12.79
CA SER A 122 -9.54 -4.00 -13.35
C SER A 122 -8.50 -4.35 -12.27
N THR A 123 -8.09 -5.62 -12.22
CA THR A 123 -7.09 -6.11 -11.24
C THR A 123 -5.70 -6.22 -11.84
N GLY A 124 -5.49 -5.69 -13.07
CA GLY A 124 -4.20 -5.71 -13.75
C GLY A 124 -3.65 -7.11 -13.95
N ASP A 125 -2.32 -7.17 -14.08
CA ASP A 125 -1.55 -8.42 -14.26
C ASP A 125 -1.03 -8.95 -12.92
N ILE A 126 -0.72 -8.04 -11.99
CA ILE A 126 -0.30 -8.37 -10.62
C ILE A 126 -1.25 -7.71 -9.63
N TYR A 127 -1.86 -8.52 -8.78
CA TYR A 127 -2.74 -8.08 -7.71
C TYR A 127 -2.21 -8.55 -6.36
N SER A 128 -2.07 -7.64 -5.41
CA SER A 128 -1.79 -7.97 -4.01
C SER A 128 -2.67 -7.18 -3.06
N SER A 129 -2.98 -7.76 -1.91
CA SER A 129 -3.78 -7.11 -0.87
C SER A 129 -3.46 -7.68 0.51
N ASN A 130 -3.35 -6.79 1.49
CA ASN A 130 -3.00 -7.08 2.88
C ASN A 130 -3.80 -6.21 3.85
N ASP A 131 -3.47 -6.30 5.13
CA ASP A 131 -4.00 -5.48 6.21
C ASP A 131 -5.53 -5.35 6.23
N SER A 132 -6.20 -6.52 6.12
CA SER A 132 -7.66 -6.48 6.17
C SER A 132 -8.16 -6.23 7.59
N ILE A 133 -9.06 -5.27 7.69
CA ILE A 133 -9.77 -4.91 8.91
C ILE A 133 -11.26 -5.05 8.64
N SER A 134 -12.01 -5.61 9.57
CA SER A 134 -13.45 -5.43 9.60
C SER A 134 -13.92 -5.07 11.01
N GLY A 135 -15.03 -4.36 11.10
CA GLY A 135 -15.56 -3.89 12.37
C GLY A 135 -16.90 -3.18 12.23
N ILE A 136 -17.34 -2.61 13.34
CA ILE A 136 -18.56 -1.81 13.40
C ILE A 136 -18.24 -0.46 14.08
N TYR A 137 -18.63 0.63 13.44
CA TYR A 137 -18.60 1.98 14.00
C TYR A 137 -19.98 2.63 13.85
N LYS A 138 -20.55 3.15 14.95
CA LYS A 138 -21.90 3.76 14.97
C LYS A 138 -22.97 2.92 14.26
N ASN A 139 -22.96 1.61 14.46
CA ASN A 139 -23.81 0.60 13.82
C ASN A 139 -23.59 0.38 12.32
N ILE A 140 -22.61 1.03 11.70
CA ILE A 140 -22.21 0.77 10.32
C ILE A 140 -21.13 -0.30 10.31
N LYS A 141 -21.36 -1.40 9.59
CA LYS A 141 -20.34 -2.40 9.34
C LYS A 141 -19.42 -1.90 8.25
N PHE A 142 -18.15 -2.13 8.44
CA PHE A 142 -17.14 -1.81 7.42
C PHE A 142 -16.12 -2.93 7.28
N CYS A 143 -15.50 -2.99 6.11
CA CYS A 143 -14.21 -3.65 5.94
C CYS A 143 -13.29 -2.77 5.09
N GLN A 144 -11.99 -2.93 5.29
CA GLN A 144 -10.95 -2.23 4.54
C GLN A 144 -9.81 -3.18 4.25
N SER A 145 -9.07 -2.92 3.19
CA SER A 145 -7.77 -3.55 2.91
C SER A 145 -6.90 -2.61 2.10
N ASP A 146 -5.59 -2.78 2.23
CA ASP A 146 -4.65 -2.19 1.32
C ASP A 146 -4.55 -3.05 0.06
N ILE A 147 -4.49 -2.39 -1.09
CA ILE A 147 -4.46 -3.04 -2.41
C ILE A 147 -3.35 -2.42 -3.24
N ASN A 148 -2.58 -3.25 -3.93
CA ASN A 148 -1.64 -2.84 -4.96
C ASN A 148 -1.95 -3.60 -6.25
N ILE A 149 -2.06 -2.85 -7.37
CA ILE A 149 -2.34 -3.37 -8.71
C ILE A 149 -1.29 -2.85 -9.65
N GLU A 150 -0.68 -3.75 -10.41
CA GLU A 150 0.31 -3.43 -11.42
C GLU A 150 -0.12 -3.98 -12.78
N GLU A 151 0.17 -3.23 -13.84
CA GLU A 151 -0.04 -3.64 -15.23
C GLU A 151 1.30 -3.79 -15.94
N GLU A 152 1.41 -4.83 -16.76
CA GLU A 152 2.54 -5.02 -17.64
C GLU A 152 2.49 -4.02 -18.78
N LYS A 153 3.59 -3.31 -19.01
CA LYS A 153 3.77 -2.36 -20.10
C LYS A 153 4.96 -2.77 -20.95
N GLU A 154 4.84 -2.57 -22.25
CA GLU A 154 5.93 -2.76 -23.20
C GLU A 154 6.38 -1.41 -23.78
N GLU A 155 7.67 -1.19 -23.77
CA GLU A 155 8.30 -0.04 -24.42
C GLU A 155 9.23 -0.54 -25.53
N LYS A 156 9.14 0.08 -26.71
CA LYS A 156 10.03 -0.21 -27.84
C LYS A 156 11.01 0.94 -28.02
N ASP A 157 12.31 0.60 -28.07
CA ASP A 157 13.34 1.57 -28.43
C ASP A 157 13.40 1.80 -29.96
N ASP A 158 14.18 2.80 -30.35
CA ASP A 158 14.38 3.16 -31.79
C ASP A 158 15.02 2.03 -32.60
N GLU A 159 15.67 1.05 -31.96
CA GLU A 159 16.29 -0.12 -32.56
C GLU A 159 15.32 -1.30 -32.69
N GLY A 160 14.09 -1.17 -32.12
CA GLY A 160 13.03 -2.18 -32.15
C GLY A 160 13.13 -3.23 -31.03
N ASN A 161 14.02 -3.04 -30.05
CA ASN A 161 14.05 -3.90 -28.87
C ASN A 161 12.86 -3.59 -27.98
N VAL A 162 12.21 -4.63 -27.43
CA VAL A 162 11.08 -4.53 -26.51
C VAL A 162 11.58 -4.73 -25.10
N THR A 163 11.30 -3.76 -24.22
CA THR A 163 11.52 -3.86 -22.79
C THR A 163 10.16 -3.93 -22.09
N THR A 164 9.97 -4.95 -21.27
CA THR A 164 8.77 -5.12 -20.44
C THR A 164 9.02 -4.61 -19.03
N TYR A 165 8.11 -3.81 -18.51
CA TYR A 165 8.12 -3.34 -17.11
C TYR A 165 6.72 -3.36 -16.52
N TYR A 166 6.63 -3.27 -15.18
CA TYR A 166 5.35 -3.19 -14.47
C TYR A 166 5.13 -1.77 -13.97
N GLU A 167 3.93 -1.24 -14.24
CA GLU A 167 3.49 0.07 -13.78
C GLU A 167 2.41 -0.09 -12.71
N THR A 168 2.59 0.56 -11.56
CA THR A 168 1.56 0.60 -10.52
C THR A 168 0.41 1.50 -10.98
N VAL A 169 -0.76 0.91 -11.20
CA VAL A 169 -1.98 1.62 -11.62
C VAL A 169 -2.92 1.95 -10.46
N PHE A 170 -2.81 1.20 -9.36
CA PHE A 170 -3.49 1.50 -8.11
C PHE A 170 -2.64 1.04 -6.93
N ARG A 171 -2.42 1.93 -5.97
CA ARG A 171 -1.88 1.59 -4.67
C ARG A 171 -2.55 2.45 -3.61
N GLY A 172 -3.16 1.79 -2.61
CA GLY A 172 -3.85 2.49 -1.55
C GLY A 172 -4.95 1.65 -0.91
N ARG A 173 -5.94 2.31 -0.34
CA ARG A 173 -6.97 1.69 0.48
C ARG A 173 -8.24 1.43 -0.29
N TRP A 174 -8.83 0.26 -0.06
CA TRP A 174 -10.20 -0.06 -0.48
C TRP A 174 -11.06 -0.31 0.75
N LEU A 175 -12.10 0.51 0.90
CA LEU A 175 -13.03 0.45 2.02
C LEU A 175 -14.41 0.04 1.49
N VAL A 176 -15.14 -0.74 2.30
CA VAL A 176 -16.52 -1.16 2.00
C VAL A 176 -17.36 -0.90 3.24
N PHE A 177 -18.45 -0.20 3.07
CA PHE A 177 -19.41 0.13 4.13
C PHE A 177 -20.77 -0.45 3.83
N ASP A 178 -21.49 -0.91 4.87
CA ASP A 178 -22.92 -1.16 4.75
C ASP A 178 -23.61 0.18 4.51
N PHE A 179 -24.47 0.21 3.49
CA PHE A 179 -25.20 1.40 3.09
C PHE A 179 -26.70 1.14 3.18
N ASN A 180 -27.43 2.04 3.80
CA ASN A 180 -28.86 1.84 4.12
C ASN A 180 -29.82 2.04 2.95
N LYS A 181 -29.30 2.07 1.69
CA LYS A 181 -30.13 2.12 0.48
C LYS A 181 -29.92 0.85 -0.33
N GLU A 182 -31.00 0.30 -0.85
CA GLU A 182 -30.93 -0.77 -1.85
C GLU A 182 -30.81 -0.14 -3.24
N PHE A 183 -29.79 -0.55 -3.98
CA PHE A 183 -29.59 -0.21 -5.39
C PHE A 183 -29.72 -1.49 -6.21
N LYS A 184 -30.41 -1.38 -7.33
CA LYS A 184 -30.52 -2.48 -8.30
C LYS A 184 -29.46 -2.39 -9.39
N SER A 185 -28.83 -1.22 -9.51
CA SER A 185 -27.83 -0.92 -10.51
C SER A 185 -26.61 -0.24 -9.89
N ASN A 186 -25.49 -0.33 -10.56
CA ASN A 186 -24.25 0.30 -10.09
C ASN A 186 -24.23 1.79 -10.43
N LEU A 187 -23.72 2.57 -9.47
CA LEU A 187 -23.34 3.97 -9.67
C LEU A 187 -21.88 4.15 -9.28
N ILE A 188 -21.08 4.75 -10.14
CA ILE A 188 -19.68 5.08 -9.92
C ILE A 188 -19.53 6.59 -10.01
N VAL A 189 -18.84 7.16 -9.02
CA VAL A 189 -18.41 8.55 -9.01
C VAL A 189 -16.92 8.55 -8.74
N GLU A 190 -16.13 9.12 -9.65
CA GLU A 190 -14.68 9.07 -9.49
C GLU A 190 -13.98 10.35 -9.88
N SER A 191 -12.90 10.67 -9.19
CA SER A 191 -11.97 11.73 -9.53
C SER A 191 -10.56 11.20 -9.70
N GLY A 192 -9.76 11.90 -10.53
CA GLY A 192 -8.33 11.57 -10.70
C GLY A 192 -8.06 10.27 -11.45
N ALA A 193 -6.91 9.63 -11.12
CA ALA A 193 -6.43 8.44 -11.81
C ALA A 193 -6.91 7.15 -11.14
N PHE A 194 -7.61 6.32 -11.90
CA PHE A 194 -8.08 5.00 -11.47
C PHE A 194 -7.91 3.94 -12.55
N PRO A 195 -7.69 2.65 -12.19
CA PRO A 195 -7.73 1.56 -13.15
C PRO A 195 -9.06 1.50 -13.90
N ASN A 196 -9.02 1.02 -15.14
CA ASN A 196 -10.22 0.88 -15.95
C ASN A 196 -11.32 0.09 -15.24
N LEU A 197 -12.56 0.37 -15.60
CA LEU A 197 -13.71 -0.42 -15.16
C LEU A 197 -13.63 -1.83 -15.77
N VAL A 198 -14.23 -2.80 -15.08
CA VAL A 198 -14.30 -4.19 -15.57
C VAL A 198 -15.10 -4.25 -16.88
N TYR A 199 -14.54 -4.87 -17.91
CA TYR A 199 -15.21 -5.05 -19.18
C TYR A 199 -16.52 -5.83 -19.04
N GLY A 200 -17.53 -5.45 -19.86
CA GLY A 200 -18.81 -6.17 -19.97
C GLY A 200 -19.94 -5.60 -19.11
N GLN A 201 -19.73 -4.50 -18.42
CA GLN A 201 -20.81 -3.73 -17.79
C GLN A 201 -21.14 -2.51 -18.67
N GLU A 202 -22.43 -2.33 -18.95
CA GLU A 202 -22.90 -1.15 -19.69
C GLU A 202 -23.14 -0.01 -18.69
N TYR A 203 -22.35 1.05 -18.81
CA TYR A 203 -22.51 2.29 -18.05
C TYR A 203 -22.84 3.44 -19.00
N MET A 204 -23.65 4.35 -18.53
CA MET A 204 -23.92 5.65 -19.15
C MET A 204 -23.14 6.73 -18.43
N ASP A 205 -22.55 7.66 -19.17
CA ASP A 205 -22.01 8.88 -18.60
C ASP A 205 -23.17 9.77 -18.14
N ILE A 206 -23.10 10.26 -16.90
CA ILE A 206 -24.12 11.11 -16.31
C ILE A 206 -23.53 12.48 -16.06
N GLU A 207 -24.23 13.51 -16.51
CA GLU A 207 -23.97 14.90 -16.13
C GLU A 207 -25.07 15.39 -15.18
N ILE A 208 -24.68 16.09 -14.13
CA ILE A 208 -25.57 16.71 -13.18
C ILE A 208 -25.59 18.24 -13.38
N GLU A 209 -26.51 18.97 -12.75
CA GLU A 209 -26.60 20.44 -12.86
C GLU A 209 -25.40 21.17 -12.24
N ASP A 210 -24.63 20.54 -11.34
CA ASP A 210 -23.45 21.09 -10.70
C ASP A 210 -22.22 21.02 -11.62
N VAL A 211 -21.93 22.12 -12.31
CA VAL A 211 -20.81 22.26 -13.25
C VAL A 211 -19.45 22.04 -12.55
N GLU A 212 -19.28 22.54 -11.30
CA GLU A 212 -18.04 22.35 -10.53
C GLU A 212 -17.80 20.86 -10.23
N PHE A 213 -18.88 20.12 -9.92
CA PHE A 213 -18.81 18.69 -9.69
C PHE A 213 -18.45 17.93 -10.95
N ASN A 214 -19.11 18.19 -12.09
CA ASN A 214 -18.82 17.55 -13.38
C ASN A 214 -17.38 17.82 -13.87
N ASN A 215 -16.79 18.97 -13.50
CA ASN A 215 -15.38 19.25 -13.82
C ASN A 215 -14.37 18.46 -12.96
N SER A 216 -14.81 17.98 -11.81
CA SER A 216 -13.95 17.29 -10.83
C SER A 216 -14.17 15.79 -10.81
N PHE A 217 -15.38 15.33 -11.16
CA PHE A 217 -15.79 13.94 -11.09
C PHE A 217 -16.41 13.46 -12.39
N ASN A 218 -16.08 12.23 -12.77
CA ASN A 218 -16.79 11.45 -13.77
C ASN A 218 -17.85 10.62 -13.06
N ILE A 219 -19.04 10.53 -13.66
CA ILE A 219 -20.17 9.79 -13.11
C ILE A 219 -20.60 8.74 -14.12
N TYR A 220 -20.59 7.48 -13.72
CA TYR A 220 -21.02 6.36 -14.56
C TYR A 220 -22.14 5.59 -13.87
N ALA A 221 -23.26 5.39 -14.52
CA ALA A 221 -24.40 4.70 -13.96
C ALA A 221 -25.01 3.69 -14.93
N GLN A 222 -25.55 2.60 -14.40
CA GLN A 222 -26.35 1.65 -15.16
C GLN A 222 -27.84 2.11 -15.23
N ASN A 223 -28.25 3.01 -14.35
CA ASN A 223 -29.59 3.59 -14.32
C ASN A 223 -29.52 5.05 -13.88
N GLU A 224 -29.91 5.96 -14.76
CA GLU A 224 -29.89 7.41 -14.53
C GLU A 224 -30.80 7.83 -13.36
N HIS A 225 -31.98 7.25 -13.23
CA HIS A 225 -32.92 7.63 -12.15
C HIS A 225 -32.36 7.24 -10.76
N GLU A 226 -31.70 6.08 -10.66
CA GLU A 226 -31.05 5.66 -9.41
C GLU A 226 -29.85 6.56 -9.10
N ALA A 227 -29.10 7.02 -10.12
CA ALA A 227 -28.00 7.94 -9.94
C ALA A 227 -28.49 9.26 -9.30
N PHE A 228 -29.52 9.89 -9.86
CA PHE A 228 -30.09 11.14 -9.30
C PHE A 228 -30.73 10.95 -7.92
N TYR A 229 -31.23 9.74 -7.62
CA TYR A 229 -31.76 9.44 -6.30
C TYR A 229 -30.66 9.43 -5.23
N ILE A 230 -29.42 9.03 -5.60
CA ILE A 230 -28.26 9.04 -4.71
C ILE A 230 -27.61 10.41 -4.68
N LEU A 231 -27.35 10.99 -5.85
CA LEU A 231 -26.61 12.25 -6.01
C LEU A 231 -27.51 13.46 -5.73
N THR A 232 -28.04 13.52 -4.52
CA THR A 232 -28.72 14.72 -4.05
C THR A 232 -27.73 15.87 -3.87
N PRO A 233 -28.14 17.17 -3.97
CA PRO A 233 -27.24 18.29 -3.76
C PRO A 233 -26.46 18.20 -2.44
N SER A 234 -27.11 17.78 -1.36
CA SER A 234 -26.44 17.59 -0.07
C SER A 234 -25.37 16.49 -0.10
N PHE A 235 -25.61 15.41 -0.86
CA PHE A 235 -24.64 14.31 -0.96
C PHE A 235 -23.45 14.67 -1.85
N ILE A 236 -23.70 15.42 -2.93
CA ILE A 236 -22.66 15.97 -3.80
C ILE A 236 -21.68 16.84 -3.01
N GLU A 237 -22.18 17.73 -2.15
CA GLU A 237 -21.31 18.55 -1.29
C GLU A 237 -20.45 17.70 -0.33
N LYS A 238 -20.98 16.57 0.17
CA LYS A 238 -20.20 15.64 1.00
C LYS A 238 -19.07 14.97 0.20
N LEU A 239 -19.33 14.54 -1.03
CA LEU A 239 -18.32 13.97 -1.92
C LEU A 239 -17.21 14.99 -2.23
N LYS A 240 -17.57 16.22 -2.59
CA LYS A 240 -16.61 17.32 -2.81
C LYS A 240 -15.74 17.59 -1.58
N LYS A 241 -16.34 17.55 -0.39
CA LYS A 241 -15.62 17.76 0.87
C LYS A 241 -14.61 16.64 1.15
N ILE A 242 -15.02 15.40 0.89
CA ILE A 242 -14.14 14.23 1.07
C ILE A 242 -12.96 14.28 0.10
N ASP A 243 -13.21 14.53 -1.18
CA ASP A 243 -12.16 14.63 -2.20
C ASP A 243 -11.13 15.71 -1.86
N LYS A 244 -11.59 16.89 -1.43
CA LYS A 244 -10.71 17.98 -0.96
C LYS A 244 -9.92 17.63 0.30
N LYS A 245 -10.45 16.77 1.19
CA LYS A 245 -9.80 16.36 2.44
C LYS A 245 -8.77 15.27 2.23
N ILE A 246 -9.04 14.34 1.31
CA ILE A 246 -8.18 13.20 1.01
C ILE A 246 -7.22 13.59 -0.11
N GLN A 247 -5.93 13.74 0.24
CA GLN A 247 -4.89 13.95 -0.77
C GLN A 247 -4.60 12.62 -1.47
N SER A 248 -5.13 12.45 -2.68
CA SER A 248 -4.97 11.23 -3.47
C SER A 248 -4.73 11.54 -4.95
N ALA A 249 -4.17 10.59 -5.68
CA ALA A 249 -4.12 10.64 -7.14
C ALA A 249 -5.50 10.41 -7.75
N GLY A 250 -6.40 9.74 -7.03
CA GLY A 250 -7.79 9.53 -7.40
C GLY A 250 -8.59 8.89 -6.29
N ILE A 251 -9.90 9.17 -6.28
CA ILE A 251 -10.87 8.55 -5.40
C ILE A 251 -12.06 8.02 -6.22
N ARG A 252 -12.51 6.82 -5.92
CA ARG A 252 -13.68 6.19 -6.54
C ARG A 252 -14.69 5.80 -5.48
N PHE A 253 -15.92 6.27 -5.63
CA PHE A 253 -17.10 5.84 -4.89
C PHE A 253 -17.92 4.94 -5.79
N LEU A 254 -18.21 3.72 -5.35
CA LEU A 254 -19.07 2.80 -6.07
C LEU A 254 -20.20 2.35 -5.17
N PHE A 255 -21.42 2.56 -5.63
CA PHE A 255 -22.64 2.12 -4.98
C PHE A 255 -23.13 0.86 -5.70
N ASN A 256 -23.20 -0.24 -4.97
CA ASN A 256 -23.60 -1.54 -5.50
C ASN A 256 -24.38 -2.31 -4.43
N ASN A 257 -25.59 -2.75 -4.74
CA ASN A 257 -26.48 -3.39 -3.78
C ASN A 257 -26.64 -2.50 -2.53
N ASN A 258 -26.39 -3.03 -1.34
CA ASN A 258 -26.47 -2.27 -0.08
C ASN A 258 -25.06 -1.89 0.41
N LYS A 259 -24.14 -1.64 -0.49
CA LYS A 259 -22.74 -1.33 -0.17
C LYS A 259 -22.31 -0.03 -0.81
N LEU A 260 -21.49 0.70 -0.08
CA LEU A 260 -20.66 1.78 -0.59
C LEU A 260 -19.22 1.32 -0.55
N HIS A 261 -18.61 1.21 -1.72
CA HIS A 261 -17.19 0.98 -1.87
C HIS A 261 -16.47 2.30 -2.09
N ILE A 262 -15.33 2.49 -1.44
CA ILE A 262 -14.49 3.67 -1.62
C ILE A 262 -13.07 3.21 -1.85
N GLY A 263 -12.56 3.48 -3.06
CA GLY A 263 -11.14 3.26 -3.40
C GLY A 263 -10.39 4.59 -3.34
N ILE A 264 -9.25 4.60 -2.67
CA ILE A 264 -8.39 5.78 -2.51
C ILE A 264 -7.01 5.43 -3.05
N ASN A 265 -6.65 6.02 -4.21
CA ASN A 265 -5.34 5.82 -4.85
C ASN A 265 -4.38 6.90 -4.35
N ASN A 266 -3.68 6.64 -3.25
CA ASN A 266 -2.82 7.62 -2.60
C ASN A 266 -1.40 7.11 -2.33
N SER A 267 -1.07 5.91 -2.82
CA SER A 267 0.20 5.22 -2.58
C SER A 267 0.48 4.90 -1.10
N ASP A 268 -0.50 5.06 -0.23
CA ASP A 268 -0.38 4.71 1.19
C ASP A 268 -0.45 3.20 1.41
N ASP A 269 0.24 2.76 2.45
CA ASP A 269 0.19 1.43 3.03
C ASP A 269 -0.12 1.63 4.53
N ALA A 270 -1.34 1.32 4.92
CA ALA A 270 -1.82 1.65 6.26
C ALA A 270 -1.21 0.75 7.33
N PHE A 271 -1.11 1.28 8.55
CA PHE A 271 -0.63 0.55 9.72
C PHE A 271 0.83 0.09 9.64
N GLU A 272 1.60 0.58 8.66
CA GLU A 272 3.00 0.24 8.52
C GLU A 272 3.89 1.14 9.39
N PHE A 273 4.99 0.56 9.87
CA PHE A 273 6.09 1.27 10.50
C PHE A 273 7.41 0.59 10.12
N ASP A 274 8.50 1.32 10.22
CA ASP A 274 9.81 0.89 9.75
C ASP A 274 10.34 -0.32 10.56
N GLU A 275 10.34 -1.50 9.95
CA GLU A 275 10.84 -2.74 10.55
C GLU A 275 12.35 -2.72 10.86
N LEU A 276 13.08 -1.71 10.35
CA LEU A 276 14.52 -1.57 10.57
C LEU A 276 14.85 -0.63 11.73
N LYS A 277 13.85 0.02 12.32
CA LYS A 277 14.03 0.97 13.42
C LYS A 277 13.56 0.40 14.75
N GLU A 278 14.01 1.04 15.82
CA GLU A 278 13.46 0.79 17.15
C GLU A 278 12.02 1.28 17.22
N ILE A 279 11.19 0.52 17.90
CA ILE A 279 9.77 0.84 18.09
C ILE A 279 9.62 1.88 19.19
N ASN A 280 8.99 3.01 18.83
CA ASN A 280 8.41 3.96 19.77
C ASN A 280 6.89 3.73 19.80
N GLU A 281 6.39 3.06 20.83
CA GLU A 281 4.97 2.67 20.90
C GLU A 281 4.02 3.86 20.76
N GLN A 282 4.32 4.98 21.42
CA GLN A 282 3.44 6.17 21.40
C GLN A 282 3.36 6.81 20.01
N GLU A 283 4.49 6.90 19.32
CA GLU A 283 4.56 7.45 17.96
C GLU A 283 3.81 6.58 16.96
N ILE A 284 4.01 5.25 17.06
CA ILE A 284 3.34 4.29 16.17
C ILE A 284 1.82 4.27 16.43
N GLU A 285 1.38 4.28 17.70
CA GLU A 285 -0.03 4.38 18.01
C GLU A 285 -0.67 5.66 17.47
N ALA A 286 0.02 6.80 17.55
CA ALA A 286 -0.47 8.06 17.00
C ALA A 286 -0.61 8.02 15.46
N ASN A 287 0.31 7.38 14.76
CA ASN A 287 0.21 7.18 13.32
C ASN A 287 -0.95 6.26 12.96
N MET A 288 -1.10 5.12 13.65
CA MET A 288 -2.22 4.21 13.46
C MET A 288 -3.58 4.86 13.78
N GLU A 289 -3.65 5.75 14.78
CA GLU A 289 -4.87 6.54 15.05
C GLU A 289 -5.25 7.43 13.87
N ASN A 290 -4.28 8.00 13.14
CA ASN A 290 -4.56 8.77 11.92
C ASN A 290 -5.12 7.86 10.81
N ASP A 291 -4.57 6.63 10.66
CA ASP A 291 -5.07 5.65 9.69
C ASP A 291 -6.53 5.26 9.95
N ILE A 292 -6.87 5.08 11.21
CA ILE A 292 -8.22 4.72 11.65
C ILE A 292 -9.19 5.89 11.49
N ARG A 293 -8.70 7.11 11.69
CA ARG A 293 -9.53 8.32 11.58
C ARG A 293 -10.19 8.43 10.21
N LEU A 294 -9.52 7.99 9.15
CA LEU A 294 -10.08 7.96 7.80
C LEU A 294 -11.42 7.19 7.75
N ILE A 295 -11.48 6.00 8.38
CA ILE A 295 -12.70 5.17 8.41
C ILE A 295 -13.84 5.91 9.10
N MET A 296 -13.56 6.50 10.28
CA MET A 296 -14.53 7.25 11.05
C MET A 296 -15.02 8.49 10.33
N ASP A 297 -14.09 9.26 9.75
CA ASP A 297 -14.38 10.47 8.99
C ASP A 297 -15.27 10.17 7.78
N LEU A 298 -15.03 9.08 7.04
CA LEU A 298 -15.87 8.69 5.91
C LEU A 298 -17.29 8.36 6.35
N ILE A 299 -17.47 7.61 7.44
CA ILE A 299 -18.78 7.28 7.97
C ILE A 299 -19.51 8.55 8.42
N ASP A 300 -18.81 9.45 9.11
CA ASP A 300 -19.40 10.66 9.67
C ASP A 300 -19.70 11.72 8.59
N GLU A 301 -18.75 11.99 7.69
CA GLU A 301 -18.92 12.99 6.62
C GLU A 301 -19.99 12.59 5.61
N LEU A 302 -20.04 11.29 5.24
CA LEU A 302 -21.10 10.79 4.34
C LEU A 302 -22.44 10.61 5.04
N ASP A 303 -22.46 10.73 6.39
CA ASP A 303 -23.68 10.55 7.20
C ASP A 303 -24.34 9.18 6.96
N LEU A 304 -23.50 8.12 6.94
CA LEU A 304 -23.97 6.77 6.64
C LEU A 304 -24.94 6.24 7.70
N THR A 305 -24.96 6.84 8.87
CA THR A 305 -25.86 6.50 9.99
C THR A 305 -27.28 7.05 9.83
N ASN A 306 -27.48 7.95 8.88
CA ASN A 306 -28.76 8.64 8.72
C ASN A 306 -29.84 7.71 8.18
N ASP A 307 -30.93 7.57 8.97
CA ASP A 307 -32.09 6.73 8.65
C ASP A 307 -33.02 7.34 7.55
N LEU A 308 -32.73 8.52 7.02
CA LEU A 308 -33.52 9.17 5.95
C LEU A 308 -33.69 8.28 4.71
N PHE A 309 -32.93 7.20 4.63
CA PHE A 309 -32.94 6.27 3.53
C PHE A 309 -33.48 4.87 3.89
N LYS A 310 -33.85 4.65 5.16
CA LYS A 310 -34.60 3.45 5.57
C LYS A 310 -36.06 3.62 5.16
N LYS A 311 -36.56 2.73 4.31
CA LYS A 311 -37.98 2.48 4.16
C LYS A 311 -38.40 1.34 5.05
#